data_918a354fe9a08eaa95d5a65c06bed746
#
_entry.id   918a354fe9a08eaa95d5a65c06bed746
#
_cell.length_a   1.000
_cell.length_b   1.000
_cell.length_c   1.000
_cell.angle_alpha   90.00
_cell.angle_beta   90.00
_cell.angle_gamma   90.00
#
_symmetry.space_group_name_H-M   'P 1'
#
loop_
_entity.id
_entity.type
_entity.pdbx_description
1 polymer ?
#
loop_
_entity_poly.entity_id
_entity_poly.type
_entity_poly.pdbx_seq_one_letter_code
_entity_poly.pdbx_strand_id
1 'polypeptide(L)'
;MGTGYKNGTRHYNSIGDNLSKVANDYHYSNGYFGYSAKEKDNRVRHIASKNPLETSKAFYNKLTYGGIEEPLSNGKGTRTKMKDGTFIVYRLVSSSDGSPVVDIDISRSDDSTGIKRQKIHFIKKGK
;
A
#
# COMPACT_ATOMS: atom_id res chain seq x y z
N MET A 1 21.29 -7.63 7.34
CA MET A 1 21.20 -7.25 7.42
C MET A 1 20.80 -7.14 7.44
N GLY A 2 20.45 -6.66 7.64
CA GLY A 2 19.97 -6.20 7.63
C GLY A 2 19.49 -6.06 7.86
N THR A 3 19.27 -5.81 8.12
CA THR A 3 18.85 -5.39 8.23
C THR A 3 18.54 -5.15 8.37
N GLY A 4 18.33 -4.92 8.52
CA GLY A 4 18.06 -4.31 8.48
C GLY A 4 18.03 -4.01 8.65
N TYR A 5 17.94 -3.54 8.86
CA TYR A 5 18.12 -2.94 8.73
C TYR A 5 18.62 -2.88 8.94
N LYS A 6 18.85 -2.90 9.28
CA LYS A 6 19.48 -2.57 9.20
C LYS A 6 20.05 -2.28 9.04
N ASN A 7 20.11 -1.90 9.39
CA ASN A 7 20.73 -1.34 9.14
C ASN A 7 20.83 -0.81 8.65
N GLY A 8 20.41 -0.72 8.64
CA GLY A 8 20.40 0.04 8.06
C GLY A 8 20.03 0.86 7.35
N THR A 9 19.65 1.32 7.29
CA THR A 9 19.73 2.35 6.74
C THR A 9 19.92 2.53 5.41
N ARG A 10 20.59 1.98 4.69
CA ARG A 10 20.80 2.22 3.45
C ARG A 10 19.86 1.70 2.53
N HIS A 11 18.77 1.17 2.81
CA HIS A 11 17.80 0.64 1.88
C HIS A 11 16.52 1.43 1.91
N TYR A 12 16.66 2.70 1.71
CA TYR A 12 15.51 3.60 1.71
C TYR A 12 15.03 3.71 0.25
N ASN A 13 14.01 2.94 -0.09
CA ASN A 13 13.48 2.87 -1.46
C ASN A 13 12.37 3.88 -1.71
N SER A 14 12.19 4.24 -2.98
CA SER A 14 10.99 4.96 -3.39
C SER A 14 9.89 3.95 -3.69
N ILE A 15 8.65 4.41 -3.79
CA ILE A 15 7.55 3.51 -4.12
C ILE A 15 7.76 2.92 -5.52
N GLY A 16 8.38 3.68 -6.42
CA GLY A 16 8.66 3.19 -7.76
C GLY A 16 9.62 2.02 -7.78
N ASP A 17 10.54 1.98 -6.83
CA ASP A 17 11.49 0.87 -6.74
C ASP A 17 10.79 -0.45 -6.47
N ASN A 18 9.63 -0.40 -5.84
CA ASN A 18 8.91 -1.60 -5.45
C ASN A 18 7.73 -1.91 -6.37
N LEU A 19 7.46 -1.04 -7.32
CA LEU A 19 6.26 -1.17 -8.15
C LEU A 19 6.18 -2.49 -8.89
N SER A 20 7.26 -2.90 -9.51
CA SER A 20 7.21 -4.11 -10.34
C SER A 20 6.90 -5.35 -9.51
N LYS A 21 7.34 -5.38 -8.26
CA LYS A 21 7.06 -6.52 -7.39
C LYS A 21 5.58 -6.65 -7.08
N VAL A 22 4.92 -5.54 -6.93
CA VAL A 22 3.51 -5.52 -6.56
C VAL A 22 2.63 -5.65 -7.80
N ALA A 23 3.03 -5.00 -8.89
CA ALA A 23 2.25 -5.03 -10.12
C ALA A 23 2.19 -6.41 -10.74
N ASN A 24 3.17 -7.26 -10.44
CA ASN A 24 3.16 -8.63 -10.96
C ASN A 24 2.16 -9.52 -10.21
N ASP A 25 1.87 -9.19 -8.97
CA ASP A 25 1.03 -10.03 -8.12
C ASP A 25 -0.41 -9.55 -8.01
N TYR A 26 -0.66 -8.30 -8.33
CA TYR A 26 -1.99 -7.71 -8.16
C TYR A 26 -2.35 -6.92 -9.40
N HIS A 27 -3.62 -6.88 -9.72
CA HIS A 27 -4.08 -6.12 -10.88
C HIS A 27 -3.66 -4.66 -10.75
N TYR A 28 -3.03 -4.11 -11.77
CA TYR A 28 -2.55 -2.73 -11.77
C TYR A 28 -2.78 -2.13 -13.15
N SER A 29 -3.46 -1.02 -13.21
CA SER A 29 -3.78 -0.38 -14.47
C SER A 29 -3.94 1.12 -14.27
N ASN A 30 -3.32 1.90 -15.12
CA ASN A 30 -3.45 3.36 -15.11
C ASN A 30 -3.09 4.01 -13.77
N GLY A 31 -2.16 3.40 -13.05
CA GLY A 31 -1.70 3.94 -11.77
C GLY A 31 -2.50 3.45 -10.58
N TYR A 32 -3.48 2.58 -10.78
CA TYR A 32 -4.34 2.08 -9.71
C TYR A 32 -4.23 0.58 -9.56
N PHE A 33 -4.21 0.13 -8.29
CA PHE A 33 -4.25 -1.29 -7.98
C PHE A 33 -5.70 -1.74 -7.80
N GLY A 34 -5.97 -3.00 -8.13
CA GLY A 34 -7.29 -3.57 -7.95
C GLY A 34 -8.32 -2.95 -8.88
N TYR A 35 -9.55 -2.90 -8.41
CA TYR A 35 -10.67 -2.43 -9.21
C TYR A 35 -11.41 -1.33 -8.49
N SER A 36 -12.02 -0.43 -9.24
CA SER A 36 -12.74 0.68 -8.65
C SER A 36 -13.89 0.18 -7.79
N ALA A 37 -13.98 0.71 -6.58
CA ALA A 37 -15.06 0.36 -5.66
C ALA A 37 -16.23 1.31 -5.79
N LYS A 38 -16.00 2.48 -6.38
CA LYS A 38 -17.06 3.48 -6.55
C LYS A 38 -17.06 3.96 -7.99
N GLU A 39 -18.24 4.09 -8.51
CA GLU A 39 -18.41 4.45 -9.89
C GLU A 39 -17.73 5.74 -10.30
N LYS A 40 -17.75 6.72 -9.44
CA LYS A 40 -17.21 8.04 -9.76
C LYS A 40 -15.93 8.40 -9.04
N ASP A 41 -15.34 7.47 -8.32
CA ASP A 41 -14.13 7.77 -7.57
C ASP A 41 -13.14 6.64 -7.72
N ASN A 42 -12.22 6.80 -8.65
CA ASN A 42 -11.20 5.79 -8.89
C ASN A 42 -10.21 5.63 -7.75
N ARG A 43 -10.20 6.57 -6.80
CA ARG A 43 -9.25 6.47 -5.70
C ARG A 43 -9.65 5.44 -4.65
N VAL A 44 -10.89 4.96 -4.69
CA VAL A 44 -11.34 3.91 -3.77
C VAL A 44 -11.31 2.60 -4.52
N ARG A 45 -10.47 1.68 -4.07
CA ARG A 45 -10.18 0.44 -4.80
C ARG A 45 -10.52 -0.77 -3.96
N HIS A 46 -10.74 -1.90 -4.64
CA HIS A 46 -10.95 -3.19 -3.99
C HIS A 46 -9.97 -4.21 -4.56
N ILE A 47 -9.38 -4.99 -3.68
CA ILE A 47 -8.66 -6.20 -4.05
C ILE A 47 -9.33 -7.34 -3.29
N ALA A 48 -9.90 -8.29 -4.02
CA ALA A 48 -10.59 -9.42 -3.41
C ALA A 48 -9.61 -10.56 -3.13
N SER A 49 -9.78 -11.22 -2.01
CA SER A 49 -8.88 -12.28 -1.61
C SER A 49 -9.60 -13.27 -0.71
N LYS A 50 -9.12 -14.51 -0.68
CA LYS A 50 -9.65 -15.51 0.25
C LYS A 50 -9.30 -15.15 1.67
N ASN A 51 -8.17 -14.47 1.88
CA ASN A 51 -7.73 -14.06 3.20
C ASN A 51 -7.29 -12.60 3.13
N PRO A 52 -8.24 -11.66 3.26
CA PRO A 52 -7.92 -10.24 3.10
C PRO A 52 -6.83 -9.72 4.03
N LEU A 53 -6.80 -10.18 5.27
CA LEU A 53 -5.79 -9.71 6.21
C LEU A 53 -4.39 -10.12 5.76
N GLU A 54 -4.23 -11.37 5.39
CA GLU A 54 -2.94 -11.87 4.94
C GLU A 54 -2.50 -11.21 3.65
N THR A 55 -3.43 -11.06 2.71
CA THR A 55 -3.14 -10.45 1.42
C THR A 55 -2.76 -8.98 1.59
N SER A 56 -3.48 -8.26 2.44
CA SER A 56 -3.18 -6.85 2.66
C SER A 56 -1.81 -6.67 3.29
N LYS A 57 -1.45 -7.55 4.21
CA LYS A 57 -0.16 -7.51 4.86
C LYS A 57 0.96 -7.76 3.86
N ALA A 58 0.79 -8.75 2.99
CA ALA A 58 1.78 -9.07 1.97
C ALA A 58 1.92 -7.92 0.96
N PHE A 59 0.80 -7.34 0.57
CA PHE A 59 0.79 -6.21 -0.35
C PHE A 59 1.56 -5.03 0.27
N TYR A 60 1.22 -4.69 1.50
CA TYR A 60 1.84 -3.57 2.19
C TYR A 60 3.34 -3.80 2.32
N ASN A 61 3.74 -5.00 2.73
CA ASN A 61 5.15 -5.29 2.94
C ASN A 61 5.97 -5.20 1.66
N LYS A 62 5.41 -5.65 0.55
CA LYS A 62 6.11 -5.56 -0.74
C LYS A 62 6.21 -4.12 -1.23
N LEU A 63 5.13 -3.38 -1.08
CA LEU A 63 5.09 -2.01 -1.57
C LEU A 63 5.99 -1.10 -0.75
N THR A 64 6.12 -1.37 0.54
CA THR A 64 6.88 -0.52 1.44
C THR A 64 8.30 -0.99 1.70
N TYR A 65 8.73 -2.02 1.00
CA TYR A 65 10.07 -2.57 1.20
C TYR A 65 11.11 -1.47 1.09
N GLY A 66 11.99 -1.41 2.09
CA GLY A 66 13.05 -0.41 2.12
C GLY A 66 12.62 0.97 2.61
N GLY A 67 11.36 1.14 2.98
CA GLY A 67 10.90 2.39 3.56
C GLY A 67 11.09 2.39 5.08
N ILE A 68 10.72 3.49 5.70
CA ILE A 68 10.83 3.66 7.15
C ILE A 68 9.44 3.57 7.76
N GLU A 69 9.22 2.52 8.54
CA GLU A 69 7.92 2.23 9.11
C GLU A 69 7.81 2.72 10.55
N GLU A 70 6.66 3.25 10.91
CA GLU A 70 6.38 3.64 12.29
C GLU A 70 4.93 3.28 12.61
N PRO A 71 4.61 3.03 13.87
CA PRO A 71 3.22 2.73 14.22
C PRO A 71 2.36 3.98 14.16
N LEU A 72 1.08 3.80 13.89
CA LEU A 72 0.13 4.90 13.96
C LEU A 72 -0.11 5.25 15.43
N SER A 73 -0.35 6.51 15.68
CA SER A 73 -0.52 6.99 17.06
C SER A 73 -1.69 6.33 17.78
N ASN A 74 -2.69 5.87 17.04
CA ASN A 74 -3.84 5.23 17.66
C ASN A 74 -3.67 3.72 17.83
N GLY A 75 -2.51 3.18 17.45
CA GLY A 75 -2.24 1.75 17.59
C GLY A 75 -2.98 0.86 16.61
N LYS A 76 -3.65 1.42 15.61
CA LYS A 76 -4.49 0.63 14.70
C LYS A 76 -3.84 0.29 13.38
N GLY A 77 -2.55 0.49 13.27
CA GLY A 77 -1.84 0.17 12.06
C GLY A 77 -0.46 0.79 12.04
N THR A 78 0.09 0.89 10.83
CA THR A 78 1.45 1.41 10.65
C THR A 78 1.47 2.37 9.47
N ARG A 79 2.51 3.16 9.40
CA ARG A 79 2.73 4.09 8.30
C ARG A 79 4.18 3.95 7.86
N THR A 80 4.41 3.92 6.57
CA THR A 80 5.77 3.85 6.03
C THR A 80 6.03 5.06 5.17
N LYS A 81 7.17 5.71 5.39
CA LYS A 81 7.60 6.81 4.56
C LYS A 81 8.62 6.28 3.55
N MET A 82 8.38 6.53 2.28
CA MET A 82 9.28 6.10 1.22
C MET A 82 10.26 7.23 0.88
N LYS A 83 11.30 6.89 0.16
CA LYS A 83 12.36 7.83 -0.17
C LYS A 83 11.85 9.06 -0.93
N ASP A 84 10.83 8.87 -1.76
CA ASP A 84 10.27 9.96 -2.57
C ASP A 84 9.25 10.80 -1.82
N GLY A 85 9.08 10.58 -0.54
CA GLY A 85 8.13 11.34 0.27
C GLY A 85 6.74 10.77 0.31
N THR A 86 6.49 9.68 -0.40
CA THR A 86 5.19 9.03 -0.37
C THR A 86 4.99 8.37 0.98
N PHE A 87 3.78 8.51 1.53
CA PHE A 87 3.41 7.78 2.75
C PHE A 87 2.44 6.68 2.38
N ILE A 88 2.66 5.51 2.96
CA ILE A 88 1.78 4.37 2.76
C ILE A 88 1.29 3.95 4.13
N VAL A 89 -0.03 4.00 4.33
CA VAL A 89 -0.63 3.71 5.63
C VAL A 89 -1.38 2.40 5.54
N TYR A 90 -1.12 1.53 6.50
CA TYR A 90 -1.81 0.24 6.58
C TYR A 90 -2.66 0.23 7.84
N ARG A 91 -3.96 -0.04 7.68
CA ARG A 91 -4.86 -0.19 8.81
C ARG A 91 -5.46 -1.58 8.73
N LEU A 92 -5.47 -2.26 9.88
CA LEU A 92 -6.02 -3.61 9.94
C LEU A 92 -7.52 -3.62 9.72
N VAL A 93 -8.18 -2.54 10.12
CA VAL A 93 -9.63 -2.43 10.02
C VAL A 93 -9.98 -1.02 9.59
N SER A 94 -10.69 -0.89 8.49
CA SER A 94 -11.11 0.44 8.04
C SER A 94 -12.33 0.90 8.82
N SER A 95 -12.54 2.19 8.88
CA SER A 95 -13.68 2.75 9.57
C SER A 95 -14.98 2.57 8.78
N SER A 96 -14.89 2.36 7.47
CA SER A 96 -16.09 2.30 6.65
C SER A 96 -16.72 0.92 6.60
N ASP A 97 -15.94 -0.12 6.37
CA ASP A 97 -16.52 -1.45 6.19
C ASP A 97 -15.78 -2.54 6.97
N GLY A 98 -14.83 -2.15 7.80
CA GLY A 98 -14.09 -3.12 8.61
C GLY A 98 -13.02 -3.88 7.88
N SER A 99 -12.81 -3.63 6.60
CA SER A 99 -11.80 -4.35 5.83
C SER A 99 -10.41 -3.78 6.09
N PRO A 100 -9.36 -4.59 5.93
CA PRO A 100 -8.01 -4.06 5.93
C PRO A 100 -7.82 -3.06 4.78
N VAL A 101 -7.03 -2.03 5.00
CA VAL A 101 -6.87 -0.95 4.04
C VAL A 101 -5.41 -0.56 3.89
N VAL A 102 -4.97 -0.35 2.66
CA VAL A 102 -3.69 0.28 2.36
C VAL A 102 -3.99 1.60 1.64
N ASP A 103 -3.51 2.69 2.21
CA ASP A 103 -3.75 4.03 1.69
C ASP A 103 -2.42 4.55 1.14
N ILE A 104 -2.37 4.82 -0.15
CA ILE A 104 -1.15 5.35 -0.79
C ILE A 104 -1.32 6.85 -0.94
N ASP A 105 -0.57 7.60 -0.15
CA ASP A 105 -0.65 9.06 -0.13
C ASP A 105 0.54 9.64 -0.87
N ILE A 106 0.34 9.96 -2.14
CA ILE A 106 1.37 10.55 -2.97
C ILE A 106 1.15 12.05 -2.98
N SER A 107 1.79 12.72 -2.06
CA SER A 107 1.59 14.14 -1.92
C SER A 107 2.46 14.95 -2.85
N ARG A 108 3.59 14.42 -3.36
CA ARG A 108 4.36 15.14 -4.22
C ARG A 108 4.53 14.36 -5.36
N SER A 109 3.82 14.39 -6.27
CA SER A 109 3.90 13.56 -7.36
C SER A 109 5.09 13.84 -8.17
N ASP A 110 6.06 13.11 -7.90
CA ASP A 110 7.06 12.99 -8.84
C ASP A 110 6.56 11.86 -9.68
N ASP A 111 5.81 12.14 -10.66
CA ASP A 111 5.12 11.19 -11.40
C ASP A 111 5.87 10.24 -12.26
N SER A 112 7.11 10.01 -11.98
CA SER A 112 7.90 9.08 -12.78
C SER A 112 7.33 7.67 -12.72
N THR A 113 6.60 7.33 -11.67
CA THR A 113 6.04 5.98 -11.54
C THR A 113 4.64 5.86 -12.09
N GLY A 114 3.91 6.94 -12.18
CA GLY A 114 2.52 6.92 -12.60
C GLY A 114 1.55 6.42 -11.55
N ILE A 115 2.03 6.04 -10.36
CA ILE A 115 1.12 5.55 -9.31
C ILE A 115 0.29 6.71 -8.81
N LYS A 116 -1.03 6.48 -8.70
CA LYS A 116 -1.96 7.52 -8.25
C LYS A 116 -2.30 7.35 -6.78
N ARG A 117 -2.72 8.45 -6.17
CA ARG A 117 -3.21 8.42 -4.80
C ARG A 117 -4.46 7.55 -4.74
N GLN A 118 -4.50 6.64 -3.77
CA GLN A 118 -5.61 5.68 -3.71
C GLN A 118 -5.71 5.05 -2.35
N LYS A 119 -6.90 4.54 -2.05
CA LYS A 119 -7.18 3.81 -0.83
C LYS A 119 -7.70 2.44 -1.25
N ILE A 120 -7.01 1.40 -0.85
CA ILE A 120 -7.31 0.03 -1.29
C ILE A 120 -7.90 -0.76 -0.13
N HIS A 121 -9.13 -1.21 -0.30
CA HIS A 121 -9.79 -2.09 0.66
C HIS A 121 -9.57 -3.54 0.21
N PHE A 122 -9.12 -4.38 1.14
CA PHE A 122 -8.93 -5.79 0.86
C PHE A 122 -10.17 -6.53 1.37
N ILE A 123 -10.94 -7.08 0.44
CA ILE A 123 -12.24 -7.63 0.77
C ILE A 123 -12.26 -9.13 0.55
N LYS A 124 -13.18 -9.80 1.21
CA LYS A 124 -13.29 -11.24 1.08
C LYS A 124 -13.78 -11.59 -0.31
N LYS A 125 -13.09 -12.52 -0.93
CA LYS A 125 -13.50 -12.97 -2.25
C LYS A 125 -14.81 -13.73 -2.12
N GLY A 126 -15.78 -13.33 -2.86
CA GLY A 126 -17.10 -13.91 -2.81
C GLY A 126 -17.07 -15.29 -3.39
N LYS A 127 -17.50 -16.20 -2.63
CA LYS A 127 -17.62 -17.53 -2.95
C LYS A 127 -16.97 -18.04 -3.99
#